data_4421eeda5dd662f65bb4c8d3a217edbb
#
_entry.id   4421eeda5dd662f65bb4c8d3a217edbb
#
_cell.length_a   1.000
_cell.length_b   1.000
_cell.length_c   1.000
_cell.angle_alpha   90.00
_cell.angle_beta   90.00
_cell.angle_gamma   90.00
#
_symmetry.space_group_name_H-M   'P 1'
#
loop_
_entity.id
_entity.type
_entity.pdbx_description
1 polymer ?
#
loop_
_entity_poly.entity_id
_entity_poly.type
_entity_poly.pdbx_seq_one_letter_code
_entity_poly.pdbx_strand_id
1 'polypeptide(L)'
;MRLLPKLNPTRKGILLATWGLFAGLSLLLVTAGVFSTLVGIRAELKQLPTLVSGGITTAYYAGFLLGSWYTLRALTQVGHIRVYAALASLLSASVLVSGVFDSPIIWIIMRVSTGFCYAGLYVVAESWLNGLAANTFRGRLLAVYNVVTVGAYGAGQLLVFNFDARNLTGFAFAAMIASLAVIPVAMSEQAATPSVDNHEHITLRELARVVPTGVGTI
;
A
#
# COMPACT_ATOMS: atom_id res chain seq x y z
N MET A 1 -38.05 1.63 4.28
CA MET A 1 -37.01 0.76 4.84
C MET A 1 -36.96 -0.52 3.98
N ARG A 2 -36.21 -0.50 2.85
CA ARG A 2 -36.07 -1.66 1.94
C ARG A 2 -34.88 -2.47 2.41
N LEU A 3 -35.12 -3.64 2.98
CA LEU A 3 -34.11 -4.65 3.27
C LEU A 3 -33.54 -5.13 1.92
N LEU A 4 -32.34 -4.65 1.59
CA LEU A 4 -31.60 -5.22 0.46
C LEU A 4 -31.25 -6.67 0.80
N PRO A 5 -31.47 -7.63 -0.10
CA PRO A 5 -31.13 -9.02 0.15
C PRO A 5 -29.62 -9.13 0.34
N LYS A 6 -29.16 -9.75 1.45
CA LYS A 6 -27.77 -10.16 1.64
C LYS A 6 -27.45 -11.19 0.54
N LEU A 7 -26.83 -10.72 -0.54
CA LEU A 7 -26.29 -11.59 -1.57
C LEU A 7 -25.23 -12.46 -0.91
N ASN A 8 -25.46 -13.76 -0.83
CA ASN A 8 -24.40 -14.74 -0.55
C ASN A 8 -23.45 -14.70 -1.76
N PRO A 9 -22.26 -14.09 -1.67
CA PRO A 9 -21.39 -13.98 -2.83
C PRO A 9 -20.87 -15.37 -3.18
N THR A 10 -21.23 -15.86 -4.36
CA THR A 10 -20.61 -17.05 -4.93
C THR A 10 -19.09 -16.81 -5.02
N ARG A 11 -18.27 -17.86 -4.94
CA ARG A 11 -16.80 -17.77 -5.08
C ARG A 11 -16.37 -16.92 -6.29
N LYS A 12 -17.09 -17.03 -7.42
CA LYS A 12 -16.85 -16.22 -8.63
C LYS A 12 -17.14 -14.73 -8.40
N GLY A 13 -18.16 -14.37 -7.64
CA GLY A 13 -18.51 -12.99 -7.35
C GLY A 13 -17.43 -12.29 -6.50
N ILE A 14 -16.85 -12.98 -5.51
CA ILE A 14 -15.75 -12.42 -4.69
C ILE A 14 -14.50 -12.20 -5.54
N LEU A 15 -14.12 -13.16 -6.39
CA LEU A 15 -12.97 -13.02 -7.29
C LEU A 15 -13.17 -11.87 -8.28
N LEU A 16 -14.36 -11.72 -8.84
CA LEU A 16 -14.71 -10.62 -9.73
C LEU A 16 -14.71 -9.26 -9.00
N ALA A 17 -15.08 -9.22 -7.73
CA ALA A 17 -15.07 -8.01 -6.93
C ALA A 17 -13.66 -7.59 -6.46
N THR A 18 -12.70 -8.51 -6.39
CA THR A 18 -11.36 -8.26 -5.86
C THR A 18 -10.26 -8.19 -6.91
N TRP A 19 -10.50 -8.60 -8.17
CA TRP A 19 -9.47 -8.67 -9.20
C TRP A 19 -8.77 -7.31 -9.43
N GLY A 20 -9.57 -6.23 -9.46
CA GLY A 20 -9.04 -4.88 -9.69
C GLY A 20 -8.11 -4.42 -8.56
N LEU A 21 -8.47 -4.75 -7.31
CA LEU A 21 -7.64 -4.46 -6.15
C LEU A 21 -6.33 -5.25 -6.19
N PHE A 22 -6.37 -6.56 -6.47
CA PHE A 22 -5.17 -7.39 -6.57
C PHE A 22 -4.27 -6.96 -7.74
N ALA A 23 -4.84 -6.65 -8.90
CA ALA A 23 -4.09 -6.17 -10.05
C ALA A 23 -3.42 -4.82 -9.76
N GLY A 24 -4.16 -3.85 -9.23
CA GLY A 24 -3.62 -2.55 -8.85
C GLY A 24 -2.55 -2.65 -7.78
N LEU A 25 -2.78 -3.44 -6.73
CA LEU A 25 -1.82 -3.65 -5.66
C LEU A 25 -0.54 -4.33 -6.18
N SER A 26 -0.66 -5.33 -7.06
CA SER A 26 0.50 -5.98 -7.68
C SER A 26 1.38 -4.98 -8.42
N LEU A 27 0.79 -4.09 -9.22
CA LEU A 27 1.52 -3.04 -9.94
C LEU A 27 2.22 -2.08 -8.97
N LEU A 28 1.55 -1.67 -7.89
CA LEU A 28 2.17 -0.82 -6.88
C LEU A 28 3.34 -1.50 -6.16
N LEU A 29 3.24 -2.80 -5.90
CA LEU A 29 4.31 -3.54 -5.23
C LEU A 29 5.47 -3.87 -6.16
N VAL A 30 5.22 -4.08 -7.45
CA VAL A 30 6.29 -4.09 -8.47
C VAL A 30 7.01 -2.74 -8.45
N THR A 31 6.27 -1.62 -8.43
CA THR A 31 6.86 -0.27 -8.27
C THR A 31 7.71 -0.17 -7.01
N ALA A 32 7.24 -0.70 -5.88
CA ALA A 32 7.98 -0.69 -4.62
C ALA A 32 9.31 -1.45 -4.72
N GLY A 33 9.29 -2.63 -5.33
CA GLY A 33 10.48 -3.45 -5.56
C GLY A 33 11.51 -2.75 -6.45
N VAL A 34 11.06 -2.21 -7.59
CA VAL A 34 11.92 -1.43 -8.52
C VAL A 34 12.49 -0.21 -7.80
N PHE A 35 11.64 0.62 -7.22
CA PHE A 35 12.06 1.90 -6.65
C PHE A 35 12.99 1.74 -5.46
N SER A 36 12.70 0.84 -4.52
CA SER A 36 13.54 0.67 -3.33
C SER A 36 14.94 0.16 -3.69
N THR A 37 15.03 -0.73 -4.67
CA THR A 37 16.30 -1.28 -5.15
C THR A 37 17.10 -0.22 -5.93
N LEU A 38 16.45 0.53 -6.83
CA LEU A 38 17.12 1.62 -7.58
C LEU A 38 17.69 2.69 -6.64
N VAL A 39 16.95 3.10 -5.62
CA VAL A 39 17.45 4.11 -4.66
C VAL A 39 18.64 3.55 -3.88
N GLY A 40 18.61 2.28 -3.47
CA GLY A 40 19.73 1.62 -2.80
C GLY A 40 21.00 1.59 -3.66
N ILE A 41 20.86 1.11 -4.91
CA ILE A 41 21.99 1.06 -5.87
C ILE A 41 22.51 2.48 -6.16
N ARG A 42 21.63 3.45 -6.37
CA ARG A 42 22.04 4.83 -6.66
C ARG A 42 22.73 5.49 -5.48
N ALA A 43 22.32 5.20 -4.24
CA ALA A 43 22.99 5.66 -3.03
C ALA A 43 24.41 5.09 -2.92
N GLU A 44 24.60 3.82 -3.25
CA GLU A 44 25.90 3.15 -3.28
C GLU A 44 26.80 3.74 -4.37
N LEU A 45 26.29 3.90 -5.60
CA LEU A 45 27.02 4.50 -6.72
C LEU A 45 27.50 5.91 -6.44
N LYS A 46 26.76 6.66 -5.59
CA LYS A 46 27.13 8.01 -5.13
C LYS A 46 28.03 8.00 -3.91
N GLN A 47 28.38 6.81 -3.39
CA GLN A 47 29.20 6.64 -2.19
C GLN A 47 28.69 7.50 -1.01
N LEU A 48 27.36 7.53 -0.82
CA LEU A 48 26.76 8.27 0.28
C LEU A 48 27.23 7.69 1.63
N PRO A 49 27.55 8.54 2.62
CA PRO A 49 27.88 8.09 3.96
C PRO A 49 26.77 7.18 4.51
N THR A 50 27.14 6.13 5.25
CA THR A 50 26.20 5.16 5.85
C THR A 50 25.08 5.84 6.65
N LEU A 51 25.41 6.94 7.36
CA LEU A 51 24.42 7.72 8.11
C LEU A 51 23.34 8.32 7.20
N VAL A 52 23.72 8.80 6.01
CA VAL A 52 22.77 9.39 5.04
C VAL A 52 21.91 8.30 4.43
N SER A 53 22.48 7.17 4.03
CA SER A 53 21.75 6.02 3.47
C SER A 53 20.79 5.42 4.51
N GLY A 54 21.23 5.32 5.77
CA GLY A 54 20.38 4.94 6.90
C GLY A 54 19.25 5.94 7.14
N GLY A 55 19.52 7.24 7.04
CA GLY A 55 18.52 8.29 7.13
C GLY A 55 17.44 8.21 6.05
N ILE A 56 17.83 7.93 4.80
CA ILE A 56 16.90 7.69 3.68
C ILE A 56 15.97 6.50 3.96
N THR A 57 16.50 5.42 4.54
CA THR A 57 15.71 4.24 4.90
C THR A 57 14.78 4.53 6.09
N THR A 58 15.29 5.19 7.13
CA THR A 58 14.51 5.57 8.32
C THR A 58 13.37 6.52 7.97
N ALA A 59 13.59 7.45 7.05
CA ALA A 59 12.58 8.38 6.56
C ALA A 59 11.35 7.65 5.95
N TYR A 60 11.58 6.54 5.25
CA TYR A 60 10.48 5.70 4.74
C TYR A 60 9.61 5.16 5.88
N TYR A 61 10.21 4.63 6.94
CA TYR A 61 9.45 4.08 8.07
C TYR A 61 8.72 5.17 8.87
N ALA A 62 9.32 6.35 9.00
CA ALA A 62 8.64 7.50 9.60
C ALA A 62 7.38 7.89 8.80
N GLY A 63 7.48 7.95 7.48
CA GLY A 63 6.33 8.16 6.60
C GLY A 63 5.29 7.04 6.72
N PHE A 64 5.75 5.79 6.81
CA PHE A 64 4.88 4.62 6.95
C PHE A 64 4.02 4.68 8.23
N LEU A 65 4.60 5.06 9.36
CA LEU A 65 3.86 5.26 10.61
C LEU A 65 2.81 6.36 10.49
N LEU A 66 3.16 7.50 9.88
CA LEU A 66 2.21 8.59 9.63
C LEU A 66 1.07 8.17 8.71
N GLY A 67 1.38 7.46 7.64
CA GLY A 67 0.40 6.98 6.65
C GLY A 67 -0.60 6.00 7.24
N SER A 68 -0.14 5.06 8.08
CA SER A 68 -1.02 4.08 8.71
C SER A 68 -2.04 4.73 9.65
N TRP A 69 -1.64 5.78 10.35
CA TRP A 69 -2.54 6.50 11.26
C TRP A 69 -3.53 7.42 10.54
N TYR A 70 -3.07 8.15 9.51
CA TYR A 70 -3.91 9.12 8.81
C TYR A 70 -4.91 8.47 7.86
N THR A 71 -4.54 7.38 7.20
CA THR A 71 -5.38 6.78 6.14
C THR A 71 -6.70 6.24 6.65
N LEU A 72 -6.77 5.73 7.88
CA LEU A 72 -8.03 5.27 8.46
C LEU A 72 -9.08 6.39 8.51
N ARG A 73 -8.66 7.62 8.87
CA ARG A 73 -9.54 8.79 8.88
C ARG A 73 -9.97 9.19 7.46
N ALA A 74 -9.03 9.17 6.52
CA ALA A 74 -9.32 9.49 5.14
C ALA A 74 -10.32 8.50 4.51
N LEU A 75 -10.21 7.20 4.83
CA LEU A 75 -11.14 6.17 4.35
C LEU A 75 -12.58 6.41 4.76
N THR A 76 -12.81 6.84 6.01
CA THR A 76 -14.15 7.12 6.50
C THR A 76 -14.79 8.34 5.83
N GLN A 77 -13.98 9.29 5.38
CA GLN A 77 -14.45 10.55 4.79
C GLN A 77 -14.69 10.48 3.29
N VAL A 78 -13.77 9.86 2.54
CA VAL A 78 -13.80 9.93 1.06
C VAL A 78 -13.91 8.56 0.37
N GLY A 79 -13.77 7.47 1.10
CA GLY A 79 -13.93 6.10 0.59
C GLY A 79 -12.68 5.52 -0.06
N HIS A 80 -12.69 4.18 -0.25
CA HIS A 80 -11.52 3.37 -0.62
C HIS A 80 -10.89 3.76 -1.97
N ILE A 81 -11.70 3.86 -3.05
CA ILE A 81 -11.18 4.11 -4.40
C ILE A 81 -10.52 5.48 -4.52
N ARG A 82 -11.11 6.51 -3.91
CA ARG A 82 -10.56 7.87 -3.97
C ARG A 82 -9.26 7.99 -3.19
N VAL A 83 -9.20 7.39 -1.99
CA VAL A 83 -7.97 7.35 -1.19
C VAL A 83 -6.88 6.58 -1.91
N TYR A 84 -7.21 5.41 -2.49
CA TYR A 84 -6.27 4.62 -3.29
C TYR A 84 -5.69 5.43 -4.46
N ALA A 85 -6.55 6.07 -5.25
CA ALA A 85 -6.12 6.86 -6.41
C ALA A 85 -5.23 8.05 -6.01
N ALA A 86 -5.58 8.77 -4.94
CA ALA A 86 -4.77 9.87 -4.43
C ALA A 86 -3.38 9.41 -3.96
N LEU A 87 -3.32 8.31 -3.21
CA LEU A 87 -2.06 7.75 -2.72
C LEU A 87 -1.19 7.21 -3.86
N ALA A 88 -1.77 6.53 -4.85
CA ALA A 88 -1.05 6.01 -6.01
C ALA A 88 -0.49 7.14 -6.88
N SER A 89 -1.25 8.23 -7.06
CA SER A 89 -0.80 9.41 -7.79
C SER A 89 0.35 10.13 -7.07
N LEU A 90 0.23 10.31 -5.75
CA LEU A 90 1.29 10.90 -4.92
C LEU A 90 2.55 10.02 -4.91
N LEU A 91 2.39 8.70 -4.86
CA LEU A 91 3.48 7.74 -4.96
C LEU A 91 4.21 7.88 -6.30
N SER A 92 3.47 7.88 -7.41
CA SER A 92 4.04 8.04 -8.75
C SER A 92 4.85 9.34 -8.87
N ALA A 93 4.30 10.47 -8.42
CA ALA A 93 5.02 11.75 -8.40
C ALA A 93 6.29 11.69 -7.56
N SER A 94 6.22 11.09 -6.35
CA SER A 94 7.36 10.97 -5.44
C SER A 94 8.49 10.11 -6.03
N VAL A 95 8.14 9.01 -6.70
CA VAL A 95 9.10 8.14 -7.40
C VAL A 95 9.79 8.90 -8.53
N LEU A 96 9.02 9.63 -9.34
CA LEU A 96 9.57 10.39 -10.46
C LEU A 96 10.49 11.53 -9.99
N VAL A 97 10.09 12.29 -8.98
CA VAL A 97 10.89 13.35 -8.38
C VAL A 97 12.21 12.79 -7.84
N SER A 98 12.19 11.62 -7.21
CA SER A 98 13.41 10.95 -6.74
C SER A 98 14.37 10.57 -7.86
N GLY A 99 13.85 10.29 -9.06
CA GLY A 99 14.65 10.00 -10.24
C GLY A 99 15.26 11.23 -10.89
N VAL A 100 14.52 12.35 -10.87
CA VAL A 100 14.94 13.62 -11.50
C VAL A 100 16.00 14.35 -10.67
N PHE A 101 15.85 14.36 -9.35
CA PHE A 101 16.72 15.14 -8.47
C PHE A 101 17.72 14.25 -7.74
N ASP A 102 18.99 14.57 -7.90
CA ASP A 102 20.12 13.86 -7.32
C ASP A 102 20.54 14.47 -5.95
N SER A 103 19.58 14.74 -5.09
CA SER A 103 19.81 15.35 -3.77
C SER A 103 19.39 14.41 -2.64
N PRO A 104 20.26 14.09 -1.67
CA PRO A 104 19.91 13.28 -0.51
C PRO A 104 18.74 13.84 0.30
N ILE A 105 18.63 15.17 0.40
CA ILE A 105 17.54 15.84 1.12
C ILE A 105 16.20 15.58 0.42
N ILE A 106 16.17 15.72 -0.92
CA ILE A 106 14.97 15.42 -1.70
C ILE A 106 14.60 13.94 -1.56
N TRP A 107 15.59 13.05 -1.58
CA TRP A 107 15.34 11.62 -1.38
C TRP A 107 14.74 11.31 -0.01
N ILE A 108 15.21 11.95 1.06
CA ILE A 108 14.63 11.81 2.41
C ILE A 108 13.16 12.24 2.40
N ILE A 109 12.84 13.41 1.83
CA ILE A 109 11.46 13.91 1.75
C ILE A 109 10.58 12.96 0.93
N MET A 110 11.06 12.52 -0.23
CA MET A 110 10.30 11.58 -1.08
C MET A 110 10.16 10.20 -0.43
N ARG A 111 11.11 9.77 0.40
CA ARG A 111 10.99 8.54 1.18
C ARG A 111 9.91 8.63 2.25
N VAL A 112 9.79 9.75 2.95
CA VAL A 112 8.66 9.98 3.85
C VAL A 112 7.34 9.90 3.07
N SER A 113 7.25 10.58 1.92
CA SER A 113 6.06 10.56 1.07
C SER A 113 5.72 9.14 0.57
N THR A 114 6.71 8.39 0.06
CA THR A 114 6.46 7.02 -0.43
C THR A 114 6.11 6.06 0.71
N GLY A 115 6.73 6.19 1.88
CA GLY A 115 6.36 5.42 3.07
C GLY A 115 4.91 5.67 3.48
N PHE A 116 4.50 6.94 3.53
CA PHE A 116 3.12 7.35 3.79
C PHE A 116 2.15 6.71 2.79
N CYS A 117 2.46 6.78 1.48
CA CYS A 117 1.62 6.21 0.43
C CYS A 117 1.49 4.70 0.58
N TYR A 118 2.58 3.96 0.76
CA TYR A 118 2.53 2.50 0.88
C TYR A 118 1.76 2.04 2.12
N ALA A 119 1.96 2.68 3.27
CA ALA A 119 1.18 2.37 4.46
C ALA A 119 -0.31 2.57 4.21
N GLY A 120 -0.67 3.69 3.60
CA GLY A 120 -2.06 3.98 3.27
C GLY A 120 -2.65 2.97 2.28
N LEU A 121 -1.91 2.59 1.25
CA LEU A 121 -2.34 1.59 0.27
C LEU A 121 -2.55 0.21 0.89
N TYR A 122 -1.71 -0.21 1.84
CA TYR A 122 -1.92 -1.43 2.62
C TYR A 122 -3.19 -1.35 3.46
N VAL A 123 -3.39 -0.23 4.18
CA VAL A 123 -4.61 -0.01 4.98
C VAL A 123 -5.87 -0.05 4.10
N VAL A 124 -5.85 0.58 2.92
CA VAL A 124 -6.95 0.54 1.95
C VAL A 124 -7.24 -0.90 1.52
N ALA A 125 -6.20 -1.64 1.10
CA ALA A 125 -6.34 -3.00 0.62
C ALA A 125 -6.86 -3.95 1.70
N GLU A 126 -6.31 -3.91 2.91
CA GLU A 126 -6.72 -4.76 4.01
C GLU A 126 -8.13 -4.44 4.50
N SER A 127 -8.48 -3.15 4.60
CA SER A 127 -9.84 -2.72 4.93
C SER A 127 -10.84 -3.24 3.89
N TRP A 128 -10.52 -3.13 2.60
CA TRP A 128 -11.39 -3.61 1.52
C TRP A 128 -11.56 -5.14 1.58
N LEU A 129 -10.47 -5.90 1.69
CA LEU A 129 -10.50 -7.35 1.78
C LEU A 129 -11.26 -7.85 3.02
N ASN A 130 -11.07 -7.20 4.15
CA ASN A 130 -11.76 -7.53 5.39
C ASN A 130 -13.29 -7.31 5.30
N GLY A 131 -13.71 -6.27 4.60
CA GLY A 131 -15.14 -5.99 4.41
C GLY A 131 -15.84 -6.93 3.44
N LEU A 132 -15.11 -7.53 2.49
CA LEU A 132 -15.67 -8.49 1.52
C LEU A 132 -15.67 -9.94 2.03
N ALA A 133 -14.79 -10.27 2.96
CA ALA A 133 -14.58 -11.64 3.39
C ALA A 133 -15.58 -12.07 4.48
N ALA A 134 -16.50 -13.01 4.15
CA ALA A 134 -17.16 -13.81 5.17
C ALA A 134 -16.10 -14.60 5.97
N ASN A 135 -16.32 -14.80 7.28
CA ASN A 135 -15.34 -15.40 8.21
C ASN A 135 -14.70 -16.71 7.72
N THR A 136 -15.44 -17.50 6.94
CA THR A 136 -14.99 -18.79 6.40
C THR A 136 -13.94 -18.69 5.29
N PHE A 137 -13.85 -17.57 4.58
CA PHE A 137 -12.92 -17.36 3.45
C PHE A 137 -11.80 -16.36 3.76
N ARG A 138 -11.89 -15.63 4.86
CA ARG A 138 -10.97 -14.55 5.21
C ARG A 138 -9.50 -14.99 5.25
N GLY A 139 -9.21 -16.13 5.91
CA GLY A 139 -7.84 -16.65 5.99
C GLY A 139 -7.24 -16.97 4.61
N ARG A 140 -8.04 -17.58 3.71
CA ARG A 140 -7.58 -17.92 2.37
C ARG A 140 -7.35 -16.68 1.51
N LEU A 141 -8.21 -15.67 1.62
CA LEU A 141 -8.07 -14.42 0.90
C LEU A 141 -6.81 -13.65 1.35
N LEU A 142 -6.54 -13.61 2.65
CA LEU A 142 -5.33 -13.01 3.21
C LEU A 142 -4.07 -13.79 2.83
N ALA A 143 -4.13 -15.13 2.73
CA ALA A 143 -3.01 -15.92 2.25
C ALA A 143 -2.66 -15.58 0.79
N VAL A 144 -3.67 -15.47 -0.10
CA VAL A 144 -3.47 -15.04 -1.49
C VAL A 144 -2.90 -13.63 -1.53
N TYR A 145 -3.44 -12.72 -0.74
CA TYR A 145 -2.94 -11.35 -0.60
C TYR A 145 -1.43 -11.34 -0.27
N ASN A 146 -0.99 -12.10 0.74
CA ASN A 146 0.41 -12.17 1.12
C ASN A 146 1.31 -12.75 0.02
N VAL A 147 0.88 -13.80 -0.67
CA VAL A 147 1.63 -14.37 -1.80
C VAL A 147 1.77 -13.36 -2.94
N VAL A 148 0.69 -12.68 -3.28
CA VAL A 148 0.67 -11.65 -4.33
C VAL A 148 1.57 -10.48 -3.94
N THR A 149 1.51 -10.00 -2.71
CA THR A 149 2.31 -8.85 -2.24
C THR A 149 3.80 -9.15 -2.26
N VAL A 150 4.21 -10.28 -1.69
CA VAL A 150 5.62 -10.68 -1.64
C VAL A 150 6.14 -11.01 -3.05
N GLY A 151 5.35 -11.74 -3.84
CA GLY A 151 5.71 -12.11 -5.21
C GLY A 151 5.86 -10.89 -6.13
N ALA A 152 4.92 -9.94 -6.07
CA ALA A 152 4.97 -8.73 -6.87
C ALA A 152 6.16 -7.83 -6.48
N TYR A 153 6.43 -7.69 -5.17
CA TYR A 153 7.59 -6.94 -4.69
C TYR A 153 8.90 -7.58 -5.17
N GLY A 154 9.05 -8.91 -5.04
CA GLY A 154 10.22 -9.64 -5.52
C GLY A 154 10.39 -9.55 -7.04
N ALA A 155 9.29 -9.65 -7.81
CA ALA A 155 9.33 -9.44 -9.27
C ALA A 155 9.84 -8.03 -9.62
N GLY A 156 9.41 -7.01 -8.87
CA GLY A 156 9.92 -5.64 -9.02
C GLY A 156 11.43 -5.54 -8.81
N GLN A 157 11.96 -6.21 -7.79
CA GLN A 157 13.41 -6.23 -7.54
C GLN A 157 14.18 -6.87 -8.71
N LEU A 158 13.64 -7.95 -9.30
CA LEU A 158 14.26 -8.59 -10.45
C LEU A 158 14.22 -7.72 -11.72
N LEU A 159 13.18 -6.92 -11.90
CA LEU A 159 13.08 -6.02 -13.05
C LEU A 159 14.19 -4.97 -13.08
N VAL A 160 14.78 -4.63 -11.94
CA VAL A 160 15.86 -3.62 -11.85
C VAL A 160 17.07 -3.97 -12.71
N PHE A 161 17.35 -5.27 -12.94
CA PHE A 161 18.47 -5.69 -13.80
C PHE A 161 18.39 -5.17 -15.24
N ASN A 162 17.22 -4.71 -15.68
CA ASN A 162 17.02 -4.12 -17.01
C ASN A 162 17.27 -2.61 -17.06
N PHE A 163 17.58 -1.97 -15.92
CA PHE A 163 17.73 -0.53 -15.82
C PHE A 163 19.10 -0.14 -15.24
N ASP A 164 19.69 0.90 -15.82
CA ASP A 164 20.83 1.56 -15.17
C ASP A 164 20.32 2.53 -14.11
N ALA A 165 20.71 2.31 -12.85
CA ALA A 165 20.29 3.15 -11.72
C ALA A 165 20.81 4.60 -11.80
N ARG A 166 21.79 4.88 -12.68
CA ARG A 166 22.28 6.25 -12.95
C ARG A 166 21.27 7.06 -13.75
N ASN A 167 20.44 6.39 -14.54
CA ASN A 167 19.50 7.03 -15.46
C ASN A 167 18.12 7.21 -14.84
N LEU A 168 17.34 8.13 -15.42
CA LEU A 168 15.94 8.36 -15.02
C LEU A 168 15.02 7.20 -15.45
N THR A 169 15.41 6.38 -16.42
CA THR A 169 14.54 5.41 -17.08
C THR A 169 13.86 4.43 -16.13
N GLY A 170 14.60 3.87 -15.16
CA GLY A 170 14.05 2.95 -14.17
C GLY A 170 13.04 3.62 -13.22
N PHE A 171 13.30 4.87 -12.82
CA PHE A 171 12.38 5.66 -11.99
C PHE A 171 11.13 6.06 -12.77
N ALA A 172 11.27 6.47 -14.02
CA ALA A 172 10.15 6.80 -14.90
C ALA A 172 9.26 5.57 -15.17
N PHE A 173 9.87 4.41 -15.40
CA PHE A 173 9.15 3.14 -15.55
C PHE A 173 8.37 2.80 -14.28
N ALA A 174 8.98 2.90 -13.10
CA ALA A 174 8.32 2.65 -11.82
C ALA A 174 7.16 3.64 -11.58
N ALA A 175 7.34 4.92 -11.87
CA ALA A 175 6.31 5.94 -11.75
C ALA A 175 5.14 5.68 -12.73
N MET A 176 5.43 5.24 -13.95
CA MET A 176 4.41 4.88 -14.94
C MET A 176 3.57 3.68 -14.46
N ILE A 177 4.20 2.62 -13.94
CA ILE A 177 3.49 1.47 -13.38
C ILE A 177 2.61 1.90 -12.19
N ALA A 178 3.11 2.77 -11.30
CA ALA A 178 2.32 3.29 -10.18
C ALA A 178 1.08 4.06 -10.65
N SER A 179 1.20 4.85 -11.72
CA SER A 179 0.06 5.54 -12.32
C SER A 179 -0.95 4.58 -12.95
N LEU A 180 -0.48 3.56 -13.66
CA LEU A 180 -1.33 2.54 -14.29
C LEU A 180 -2.07 1.67 -13.26
N ALA A 181 -1.55 1.55 -12.04
CA ALA A 181 -2.16 0.78 -10.96
C ALA A 181 -3.54 1.30 -10.53
N VAL A 182 -3.86 2.55 -10.85
CA VAL A 182 -5.17 3.14 -10.57
C VAL A 182 -6.27 2.56 -11.48
N ILE A 183 -5.92 2.21 -12.72
CA ILE A 183 -6.89 1.78 -13.75
C ILE A 183 -7.71 0.56 -13.30
N PRO A 184 -7.11 -0.58 -12.91
CA PRO A 184 -7.88 -1.75 -12.54
C PRO A 184 -8.76 -1.52 -11.30
N VAL A 185 -8.32 -0.67 -10.38
CA VAL A 185 -9.10 -0.32 -9.19
C VAL A 185 -10.28 0.58 -9.54
N ALA A 186 -10.07 1.57 -10.42
CA ALA A 186 -11.14 2.45 -10.89
C ALA A 186 -12.19 1.73 -11.74
N MET A 187 -11.79 0.66 -12.45
CA MET A 187 -12.69 -0.18 -13.26
C MET A 187 -13.40 -1.26 -12.43
N SER A 188 -13.00 -1.48 -11.18
CA SER A 188 -13.70 -2.43 -10.31
C SER A 188 -15.07 -1.90 -9.89
N GLU A 189 -16.06 -2.79 -9.76
CA GLU A 189 -17.43 -2.39 -9.40
C GLU A 189 -17.47 -1.74 -8.00
N GLN A 190 -18.03 -0.54 -7.90
CA GLN A 190 -18.20 0.20 -6.64
C GLN A 190 -19.05 -0.56 -5.60
N ALA A 191 -19.92 -1.47 -6.04
CA ALA A 191 -20.74 -2.32 -5.18
C ALA A 191 -19.93 -3.26 -4.28
N ALA A 192 -18.63 -3.43 -4.58
CA ALA A 192 -17.72 -4.27 -3.79
C ALA A 192 -17.00 -3.52 -2.66
N THR A 193 -17.10 -2.19 -2.60
CA THR A 193 -16.46 -1.43 -1.51
C THR A 193 -17.36 -1.47 -0.27
N PRO A 194 -16.87 -2.04 0.85
CA PRO A 194 -17.63 -2.04 2.08
C PRO A 194 -17.78 -0.60 2.62
N SER A 195 -18.95 -0.31 3.19
CA SER A 195 -19.08 0.87 4.05
C SER A 195 -18.15 0.69 5.24
N VAL A 196 -17.33 1.70 5.52
CA VAL A 196 -16.54 1.71 6.75
C VAL A 196 -17.54 1.99 7.88
N ASP A 197 -18.00 0.92 8.56
CA ASP A 197 -18.75 1.08 9.78
C ASP A 197 -17.83 1.79 10.79
N ASN A 198 -18.34 2.85 11.40
CA ASN A 198 -17.72 3.47 12.56
C ASN A 198 -17.75 2.46 13.71
N HIS A 199 -16.75 1.56 13.72
CA HIS A 199 -16.51 0.77 14.90
C HIS A 199 -16.18 1.76 16.03
N GLU A 200 -17.00 1.76 17.05
CA GLU A 200 -16.72 2.46 18.30
C GLU A 200 -15.29 2.13 18.70
N HIS A 201 -14.50 3.18 18.96
CA HIS A 201 -13.14 3.02 19.43
C HIS A 201 -13.17 2.27 20.75
N ILE A 202 -12.90 0.96 20.71
CA ILE A 202 -12.76 0.16 21.92
C ILE A 202 -11.59 0.76 22.69
N THR A 203 -11.89 1.40 23.79
CA THR A 203 -10.88 2.00 24.66
C THR A 203 -10.04 0.89 25.28
N LEU A 204 -8.73 1.10 25.47
CA LEU A 204 -7.84 0.12 26.12
C LEU A 204 -8.43 -0.40 27.44
N ARG A 205 -9.24 0.40 28.12
CA ARG A 205 -9.98 0.05 29.34
C ARG A 205 -11.08 -1.00 29.10
N GLU A 206 -11.74 -0.98 27.95
CA GLU A 206 -12.73 -1.97 27.54
C GLU A 206 -12.07 -3.27 27.09
N LEU A 207 -10.93 -3.18 26.36
CA LEU A 207 -10.10 -4.32 26.00
C LEU A 207 -9.61 -5.07 27.28
N ALA A 208 -9.16 -4.35 28.28
CA ALA A 208 -8.74 -4.92 29.56
C ALA A 208 -9.88 -5.60 30.35
N ARG A 209 -11.14 -5.18 30.12
CA ARG A 209 -12.32 -5.84 30.71
C ARG A 209 -12.73 -7.12 29.96
N VAL A 210 -12.56 -7.16 28.65
CA VAL A 210 -12.99 -8.31 27.81
C VAL A 210 -11.93 -9.41 27.77
N VAL A 211 -10.64 -9.06 27.93
CA VAL A 211 -9.53 -10.03 27.93
C VAL A 211 -8.62 -9.78 29.15
N PRO A 212 -9.08 -10.10 30.37
CA PRO A 212 -8.30 -9.83 31.59
C PRO A 212 -6.96 -10.61 31.65
N THR A 213 -6.83 -11.71 30.92
CA THR A 213 -5.61 -12.54 30.88
C THR A 213 -4.58 -12.07 29.84
N GLY A 214 -4.94 -11.22 28.87
CA GLY A 214 -4.03 -10.74 27.83
C GLY A 214 -3.17 -9.53 28.24
N VAL A 215 -3.54 -8.81 29.31
CA VAL A 215 -2.85 -7.58 29.75
C VAL A 215 -1.89 -7.82 30.91
N GLY A 216 -1.92 -9.02 31.49
CA GLY A 216 -1.09 -9.39 32.67
C GLY A 216 0.25 -10.04 32.36
N THR A 217 0.65 -10.17 31.07
CA THR A 217 1.89 -10.85 30.65
C THR A 217 2.82 -9.96 29.83
N ILE A 218 2.82 -8.65 30.08
CA ILE A 218 3.88 -7.75 29.57
C ILE A 218 4.66 -7.19 30.75
#